data_a63c0ff9a249a2241b5f6cf976c1dd15
#
_entry.id   a63c0ff9a249a2241b5f6cf976c1dd15
#
_cell.length_a   1.000
_cell.length_b   1.000
_cell.length_c   1.000
_cell.angle_alpha   90.00
_cell.angle_beta   90.00
_cell.angle_gamma   90.00
#
_symmetry.space_group_name_H-M   'P 1'
#
loop_
_entity.id
_entity.type
_entity.pdbx_description
1 polymer ?
#
loop_
_entity_poly.entity_id
_entity_poly.type
_entity_poly.pdbx_seq_one_letter_code
_entity_poly.pdbx_strand_id
1 'polypeptide(L)'
;MAIFSPVFGLENHAPAAVRAALGIRAAVAEFNRTGGFSPVTIGVGLHRGRVIAGNVGTVERTEYTVLGDVVNVASRIEGHTKESNTDILMSAEVLAGLDQGSFPEVNFLYFGPVLLRGKTNAIELYRPEARVVET
;
A
#
# COMPACT_ATOMS: atom_id res chain seq x y z
N MET A 1 6.24 6.31 5.26
CA MET A 1 5.02 6.61 4.46
C MET A 1 5.42 7.19 3.13
N ALA A 2 4.71 6.81 2.06
CA ALA A 2 4.88 7.39 0.73
C ALA A 2 3.51 7.86 0.22
N ILE A 3 3.51 8.94 -0.54
CA ILE A 3 2.29 9.57 -1.05
C ILE A 3 2.33 9.61 -2.57
N PHE A 4 1.30 9.07 -3.18
CA PHE A 4 1.11 9.08 -4.64
C PHE A 4 -0.11 9.94 -4.94
N SER A 5 0.07 11.04 -5.64
CA SER A 5 -1.00 12.03 -5.79
C SER A 5 -0.89 12.78 -7.11
N PRO A 6 -2.03 13.19 -7.69
CA PRO A 6 -2.03 14.10 -8.83
C PRO A 6 -1.31 15.42 -8.56
N VAL A 7 -1.28 15.88 -7.31
CA VAL A 7 -0.56 17.10 -6.90
C VAL A 7 0.94 16.99 -7.21
N PHE A 8 1.48 15.78 -7.21
CA PHE A 8 2.88 15.52 -7.55
C PHE A 8 3.05 15.04 -9.00
N GLY A 9 2.10 15.31 -9.88
CA GLY A 9 2.15 14.95 -11.29
C GLY A 9 1.76 13.51 -11.60
N LEU A 10 1.22 12.77 -10.62
CA LEU A 10 0.83 11.38 -10.78
C LEU A 10 -0.70 11.26 -10.93
N GLU A 11 -1.20 11.47 -12.15
CA GLU A 11 -2.63 11.30 -12.40
C GLU A 11 -3.09 9.86 -12.18
N ASN A 12 -2.26 8.88 -12.55
CA ASN A 12 -2.50 7.47 -12.32
C ASN A 12 -1.86 7.02 -11.00
N HIS A 13 -2.24 7.65 -9.90
CA HIS A 13 -1.59 7.45 -8.62
C HIS A 13 -1.81 6.06 -8.00
N ALA A 14 -2.99 5.46 -8.17
CA ALA A 14 -3.25 4.12 -7.63
C ALA A 14 -2.38 3.04 -8.31
N PRO A 15 -2.30 2.96 -9.65
CA PRO A 15 -1.36 2.04 -10.31
C PRO A 15 0.10 2.28 -9.91
N ALA A 16 0.52 3.55 -9.80
CA ALA A 16 1.89 3.88 -9.40
C ALA A 16 2.20 3.35 -8.00
N ALA A 17 1.28 3.50 -7.06
CA ALA A 17 1.44 3.00 -5.69
C ALA A 17 1.54 1.47 -5.66
N VAL A 18 0.71 0.78 -6.43
CA VAL A 18 0.75 -0.69 -6.52
C VAL A 18 2.06 -1.17 -7.15
N ARG A 19 2.52 -0.53 -8.23
CA ARG A 19 3.81 -0.86 -8.84
C ARG A 19 4.97 -0.64 -7.88
N ALA A 20 4.94 0.43 -7.10
CA ALA A 20 5.95 0.68 -6.08
C ALA A 20 5.96 -0.42 -5.02
N ALA A 21 4.81 -0.84 -4.54
CA ALA A 21 4.69 -1.93 -3.56
C ALA A 21 5.24 -3.25 -4.11
N LEU A 22 4.90 -3.60 -5.34
CA LEU A 22 5.41 -4.79 -6.01
C LEU A 22 6.92 -4.71 -6.22
N GLY A 23 7.46 -3.53 -6.56
CA GLY A 23 8.89 -3.29 -6.68
C GLY A 23 9.63 -3.44 -5.36
N ILE A 24 9.06 -2.98 -4.26
CA ILE A 24 9.60 -3.19 -2.91
C ILE A 24 9.65 -4.67 -2.58
N ARG A 25 8.56 -5.40 -2.85
CA ARG A 25 8.51 -6.86 -2.65
C ARG A 25 9.64 -7.56 -3.39
N ALA A 26 9.81 -7.23 -4.67
CA ALA A 26 10.87 -7.81 -5.51
C ALA A 26 12.27 -7.47 -4.97
N ALA A 27 12.49 -6.24 -4.55
CA ALA A 27 13.77 -5.80 -3.99
C ALA A 27 14.11 -6.53 -2.69
N VAL A 28 13.13 -6.73 -1.81
CA VAL A 28 13.31 -7.48 -0.56
C VAL A 28 13.60 -8.95 -0.85
N ALA A 29 12.89 -9.56 -1.79
CA ALA A 29 13.13 -10.94 -2.21
C ALA A 29 14.57 -11.11 -2.75
N GLU A 30 15.03 -10.19 -3.56
CA GLU A 30 16.41 -10.21 -4.09
C GLU A 30 17.44 -10.02 -2.99
N PHE A 31 17.23 -9.09 -2.08
CA PHE A 31 18.10 -8.90 -0.92
C PHE A 31 18.19 -10.17 -0.08
N ASN A 32 17.09 -10.82 0.20
CA ASN A 32 17.05 -12.05 0.99
C ASN A 32 17.72 -13.22 0.24
N ARG A 33 17.62 -13.24 -1.09
CA ARG A 33 18.22 -14.29 -1.92
C ARG A 33 19.74 -14.19 -1.97
N THR A 34 20.30 -12.97 -2.00
CA THR A 34 21.76 -12.77 -2.09
C THR A 34 22.50 -13.22 -0.84
N GLY A 35 21.82 -13.32 0.30
CA GLY A 35 22.42 -13.81 1.55
C GLY A 35 23.37 -12.81 2.21
N GLY A 36 24.07 -13.29 3.24
CA GLY A 36 25.01 -12.47 3.99
C GLY A 36 24.41 -11.70 5.16
N PHE A 37 23.08 -11.59 5.21
CA PHE A 37 22.35 -10.94 6.28
C PHE A 37 21.14 -11.79 6.67
N SER A 38 20.58 -11.54 7.85
CA SER A 38 19.32 -12.15 8.25
C SER A 38 18.21 -11.71 7.29
N PRO A 39 17.29 -12.61 6.91
CA PRO A 39 16.17 -12.25 6.04
C PRO A 39 15.35 -11.10 6.62
N VAL A 40 14.94 -10.19 5.74
CA VAL A 40 14.08 -9.05 6.08
C VAL A 40 12.65 -9.39 5.71
N THR A 41 11.73 -9.06 6.61
CA THR A 41 10.29 -9.17 6.38
C THR A 41 9.70 -7.77 6.39
N ILE A 42 8.85 -7.47 5.41
CA ILE A 42 8.19 -6.18 5.29
C ILE A 42 6.67 -6.31 5.33
N GLY A 43 6.01 -5.22 5.66
CA GLY A 43 4.58 -5.05 5.48
C GLY A 43 4.30 -3.76 4.74
N VAL A 44 3.44 -3.81 3.75
CA VAL A 44 3.00 -2.65 2.98
C VAL A 44 1.49 -2.56 3.02
N GLY A 45 0.96 -1.44 3.49
CA GLY A 45 -0.46 -1.13 3.48
C GLY A 45 -0.76 -0.01 2.49
N LEU A 46 -1.70 -0.22 1.60
CA LEU A 46 -2.12 0.75 0.60
C LEU A 46 -3.58 1.16 0.86
N HIS A 47 -3.81 2.45 0.88
CA HIS A 47 -5.16 3.00 0.97
C HIS A 47 -5.27 4.26 0.13
N ARG A 48 -6.47 4.54 -0.34
CA ARG A 48 -6.76 5.67 -1.23
C ARG A 48 -7.94 6.45 -0.67
N GLY A 49 -7.84 7.76 -0.76
CA GLY A 49 -8.90 8.65 -0.33
C GLY A 49 -8.44 10.10 -0.36
N ARG A 50 -9.23 10.97 0.22
CA ARG A 50 -8.90 12.38 0.32
C ARG A 50 -8.01 12.65 1.51
N VAL A 51 -6.97 13.44 1.30
CA VAL A 51 -6.06 13.90 2.35
C VAL A 51 -5.90 15.42 2.22
N ILE A 52 -5.52 16.02 3.33
CA ILE A 52 -5.08 17.41 3.35
C ILE A 52 -3.56 17.38 3.38
N ALA A 53 -2.93 18.01 2.39
CA ALA A 53 -1.49 18.07 2.29
C ALA A 53 -1.03 19.52 2.24
N GLY A 54 0.03 19.83 2.96
CA GLY A 54 0.56 21.18 3.00
C GLY A 54 1.68 21.33 4.00
N ASN A 55 2.20 22.55 4.06
CA ASN A 55 3.22 22.90 5.03
C ASN A 55 2.59 23.27 6.36
N VAL A 56 3.06 22.65 7.43
CA VAL A 56 2.61 22.89 8.79
C VAL A 56 3.81 23.29 9.65
N GLY A 57 3.65 24.33 10.44
CA GLY A 57 4.69 24.78 11.33
C GLY A 57 4.78 26.29 11.44
N THR A 58 5.86 26.77 12.02
CA THR A 58 6.19 28.18 12.18
C THR A 58 7.13 28.65 11.07
N VAL A 59 7.39 29.95 11.00
CA VAL A 59 8.40 30.54 10.09
C VAL A 59 9.78 29.92 10.31
N GLU A 60 10.08 29.54 11.54
CA GLU A 60 11.38 28.97 11.92
C GLU A 60 11.47 27.47 11.62
N ARG A 61 10.33 26.76 11.63
CA ARG A 61 10.27 25.32 11.39
C ARG A 61 8.99 24.94 10.68
N THR A 62 9.10 24.64 9.39
CA THR A 62 7.98 24.24 8.56
C THR A 62 8.20 22.81 8.07
N GLU A 63 7.16 21.97 8.23
CA GLU A 63 7.17 20.59 7.74
C GLU A 63 6.02 20.38 6.75
N TYR A 64 6.29 19.71 5.64
CA TYR A 64 5.24 19.26 4.74
C TYR A 64 4.55 18.05 5.35
N THR A 65 3.26 18.17 5.59
CA THR A 65 2.48 17.17 6.31
C THR A 65 1.25 16.76 5.51
N VAL A 66 0.91 15.50 5.61
CA VAL A 66 -0.33 14.93 5.07
C VAL A 66 -1.21 14.52 6.23
N LEU A 67 -2.41 15.09 6.29
CA LEU A 67 -3.38 14.85 7.34
C LEU A 67 -4.66 14.25 6.76
N GLY A 68 -5.23 13.33 7.50
CA GLY A 68 -6.52 12.73 7.16
C GLY A 68 -6.63 11.31 7.66
N ASP A 69 -7.85 10.84 7.74
CA ASP A 69 -8.17 9.47 8.18
C ASP A 69 -7.55 8.43 7.25
N VAL A 70 -7.40 8.75 5.96
CA VAL A 70 -6.78 7.88 4.96
C VAL A 70 -5.38 7.44 5.37
N VAL A 71 -4.59 8.35 5.95
CA VAL A 71 -3.23 8.06 6.42
C VAL A 71 -3.26 7.07 7.58
N ASN A 72 -4.18 7.27 8.52
CA ASN A 72 -4.34 6.38 9.66
C ASN A 72 -4.80 4.99 9.23
N VAL A 73 -5.74 4.92 8.29
CA VAL A 73 -6.22 3.65 7.74
C VAL A 73 -5.09 2.91 7.02
N ALA A 74 -4.30 3.59 6.20
CA ALA A 74 -3.15 2.98 5.52
C ALA A 74 -2.16 2.37 6.52
N SER A 75 -1.86 3.10 7.60
CA SER A 75 -0.98 2.61 8.67
C SER A 75 -1.53 1.36 9.35
N ARG A 76 -2.83 1.33 9.61
CA ARG A 76 -3.49 0.17 10.24
C ARG A 76 -3.54 -1.03 9.32
N ILE A 77 -3.75 -0.82 8.02
CA ILE A 77 -3.66 -1.88 7.01
C ILE A 77 -2.25 -2.47 7.00
N GLU A 78 -1.23 -1.62 7.03
CA GLU A 78 0.17 -2.07 7.12
C GLU A 78 0.39 -2.93 8.38
N GLY A 79 -0.06 -2.46 9.54
CA GLY A 79 0.06 -3.22 10.78
C GLY A 79 -0.62 -4.58 10.72
N HIS A 80 -1.72 -4.69 9.99
CA HIS A 80 -2.46 -5.95 9.83
C HIS A 80 -1.70 -7.00 9.00
N THR A 81 -0.73 -6.58 8.18
CA THR A 81 0.08 -7.51 7.37
C THR A 81 0.83 -8.53 8.25
N LYS A 82 1.29 -8.12 9.42
CA LYS A 82 1.99 -9.01 10.36
C LYS A 82 1.08 -10.10 10.90
N GLU A 83 -0.13 -9.72 11.32
CA GLU A 83 -1.11 -10.64 11.91
C GLU A 83 -1.60 -11.67 10.89
N SER A 84 -1.71 -11.26 9.63
CA SER A 84 -2.25 -12.08 8.55
C SER A 84 -1.18 -12.84 7.77
N ASN A 85 0.10 -12.69 8.12
CA ASN A 85 1.23 -13.31 7.41
C ASN A 85 1.22 -12.98 5.91
N THR A 86 0.92 -11.75 5.58
CA THR A 86 0.85 -11.23 4.21
C THR A 86 1.74 -10.01 4.12
N ASP A 87 2.43 -9.83 3.02
CA ASP A 87 3.38 -8.71 2.87
C ASP A 87 2.74 -7.43 2.33
N ILE A 88 1.73 -7.54 1.47
CA ILE A 88 1.03 -6.39 0.89
C ILE A 88 -0.48 -6.58 1.07
N LEU A 89 -1.12 -5.57 1.65
CA LEU A 89 -2.57 -5.47 1.72
C LEU A 89 -3.01 -4.13 1.17
N MET A 90 -4.10 -4.11 0.44
CA MET A 90 -4.68 -2.90 -0.13
C MET A 90 -6.19 -2.86 0.08
N SER A 91 -6.73 -1.67 0.24
CA SER A 91 -8.17 -1.49 0.34
C SER A 91 -8.86 -1.62 -1.02
N ALA A 92 -10.17 -1.89 -0.99
CA ALA A 92 -11.00 -1.91 -2.18
C ALA A 92 -10.95 -0.58 -2.95
N GLU A 93 -10.76 0.54 -2.26
CA GLU A 93 -10.64 1.85 -2.87
C GLU A 93 -9.39 1.95 -3.75
N VAL A 94 -8.29 1.30 -3.38
CA VAL A 94 -7.10 1.20 -4.23
C VAL A 94 -7.41 0.36 -5.47
N LEU A 95 -8.02 -0.81 -5.27
CA LEU A 95 -8.37 -1.71 -6.37
C LEU A 95 -9.30 -1.03 -7.38
N ALA A 96 -10.25 -0.23 -6.89
CA ALA A 96 -11.16 0.52 -7.76
C ALA A 96 -10.44 1.56 -8.66
N GLY A 97 -9.24 1.98 -8.27
CA GLY A 97 -8.42 2.89 -9.06
C GLY A 97 -7.49 2.20 -10.05
N LEU A 98 -7.56 0.86 -10.16
CA LEU A 98 -6.72 0.09 -11.05
C LEU A 98 -7.46 -0.38 -12.30
N ASP A 99 -6.76 -0.39 -13.41
CA ASP A 99 -7.09 -1.26 -14.53
C ASP A 99 -6.29 -2.55 -14.33
N GLN A 100 -6.97 -3.63 -13.95
CA GLN A 100 -6.33 -4.90 -13.67
C GLN A 100 -5.66 -5.52 -14.90
N GLY A 101 -6.11 -5.15 -16.10
CA GLY A 101 -5.46 -5.54 -17.35
C GLY A 101 -4.05 -4.97 -17.51
N SER A 102 -3.73 -3.89 -16.79
CA SER A 102 -2.37 -3.32 -16.75
C SER A 102 -1.40 -4.11 -15.88
N PHE A 103 -1.88 -5.14 -15.16
CA PHE A 103 -1.09 -6.00 -14.30
C PHE A 103 -1.33 -7.47 -14.68
N PRO A 104 -0.93 -7.90 -15.90
CA PRO A 104 -1.27 -9.25 -16.39
C PRO A 104 -0.62 -10.36 -15.57
N GLU A 105 0.48 -10.09 -14.89
CA GLU A 105 1.21 -11.05 -14.06
C GLU A 105 0.70 -11.12 -12.61
N VAL A 106 -0.33 -10.33 -12.27
CA VAL A 106 -0.82 -10.22 -10.89
C VAL A 106 -2.30 -10.61 -10.80
N ASN A 107 -2.62 -11.44 -9.82
CA ASN A 107 -3.98 -11.65 -9.35
C ASN A 107 -4.21 -10.82 -8.10
N PHE A 108 -5.28 -10.04 -8.10
CA PHE A 108 -5.70 -9.29 -6.91
C PHE A 108 -6.75 -10.12 -6.19
N LEU A 109 -6.32 -10.83 -5.15
CA LEU A 109 -7.18 -11.76 -4.43
C LEU A 109 -7.89 -11.06 -3.28
N TYR A 110 -9.17 -11.35 -3.14
CA TYR A 110 -9.91 -10.87 -1.99
C TYR A 110 -9.36 -11.52 -0.71
N PHE A 111 -8.95 -10.68 0.23
CA PHE A 111 -8.44 -11.12 1.52
C PHE A 111 -9.57 -11.28 2.54
N GLY A 112 -10.50 -10.34 2.56
CA GLY A 112 -11.64 -10.36 3.45
C GLY A 112 -11.96 -8.99 4.03
N PRO A 113 -13.08 -8.91 4.77
CA PRO A 113 -13.39 -7.71 5.53
C PRO A 113 -12.57 -7.72 6.83
N VAL A 114 -11.96 -6.59 7.15
CA VAL A 114 -11.20 -6.42 8.39
C VAL A 114 -11.71 -5.20 9.12
N LEU A 115 -12.07 -5.39 10.39
CA LEU A 115 -12.41 -4.28 11.28
C LEU A 115 -11.11 -3.73 11.88
N LEU A 116 -10.68 -2.59 11.39
CA LEU A 116 -9.49 -1.94 11.90
C LEU A 116 -9.78 -1.22 13.21
N ARG A 117 -8.77 -1.16 14.08
CA ARG A 117 -8.88 -0.53 15.39
C ARG A 117 -9.38 0.92 15.27
N GLY A 118 -10.41 1.28 16.03
CA GLY A 118 -11.00 2.61 16.02
C GLY A 118 -11.99 2.87 14.89
N LYS A 119 -12.26 1.87 14.05
CA LYS A 119 -13.27 1.95 12.99
C LYS A 119 -14.53 1.19 13.39
N THR A 120 -15.70 1.70 12.96
CA THR A 120 -16.99 1.05 13.20
C THR A 120 -17.39 0.14 12.05
N ASN A 121 -16.87 0.39 10.85
CA ASN A 121 -17.15 -0.39 9.64
C ASN A 121 -15.93 -1.18 9.22
N ALA A 122 -16.14 -2.39 8.75
CA ALA A 122 -15.09 -3.20 8.16
C ALA A 122 -14.60 -2.60 6.85
N ILE A 123 -13.31 -2.77 6.58
CA ILE A 123 -12.68 -2.38 5.32
C ILE A 123 -12.39 -3.63 4.52
N GLU A 124 -12.81 -3.62 3.26
CA GLU A 124 -12.55 -4.73 2.35
C GLU A 124 -11.09 -4.65 1.88
N LEU A 125 -10.35 -5.73 2.10
CA LEU A 125 -8.93 -5.81 1.75
C LEU A 125 -8.68 -6.83 0.66
N TYR A 126 -7.66 -6.54 -0.13
CA TYR A 126 -7.16 -7.38 -1.21
C TYR A 126 -5.65 -7.53 -1.09
N ARG A 127 -5.12 -8.59 -1.65
CA ARG A 127 -3.68 -8.83 -1.74
C ARG A 127 -3.27 -9.16 -3.17
N PRO A 128 -2.14 -8.61 -3.64
CA PRO A 128 -1.61 -8.97 -4.95
C PRO A 128 -0.78 -10.25 -4.85
N GLU A 129 -1.09 -11.22 -5.70
CA GLU A 129 -0.35 -12.47 -5.81
C GLU A 129 0.14 -12.67 -7.23
N ALA A 130 1.27 -13.35 -7.38
CA ALA A 130 1.74 -13.70 -8.71
C ALA A 130 0.73 -14.63 -9.39
N ARG A 131 0.42 -14.34 -10.64
CA ARG A 131 -0.44 -15.21 -11.44
C ARG A 131 0.37 -16.42 -11.88
N VAL A 132 -0.11 -17.60 -11.51
CA VAL A 132 0.47 -18.85 -11.99
C VAL A 132 -0.18 -19.19 -13.32
N VAL A 133 0.64 -19.38 -14.34
CA VAL A 133 0.21 -19.82 -15.67
C VAL A 133 0.65 -21.26 -15.84
N GLU A 134 -0.34 -22.16 -16.03
CA GLU A 134 -0.05 -23.52 -16.40
C GLU A 134 0.19 -23.60 -17.92
N THR A 135 1.26 -24.24 -18.30
CA THR A 135 1.62 -24.48 -19.71
C THR A 135 1.59 -25.93 -20.04
#